data_c0e538dec06995f30dc2e668b2b8b92d
#
_entry.id   c0e538dec06995f30dc2e668b2b8b92d
#
_cell.length_a   1.000
_cell.length_b   1.000
_cell.length_c   1.000
_cell.angle_alpha   90.00
_cell.angle_beta   90.00
_cell.angle_gamma   90.00
#
_symmetry.space_group_name_H-M   'P 1'
#
loop_
_entity.id
_entity.type
_entity.pdbx_description
1 polymer ?
#
loop_
_entity_poly.entity_id
_entity_poly.type
_entity_poly.pdbx_seq_one_letter_code
_entity_poly.pdbx_strand_id
1 'polypeptide(L)'
;MEIACIHIGLMKTATTYMQGVWALDEKIALSNKGLNPVVEYLRESTAGNRFDAGKNLNIDLDQPLKAGQSLVLSNEGLSCGFLDSGDAEMLRIYQDNASIMMGTLASQTQNVLITFRSPVSWIHSMHAQFLNEGGSGSASEFLSERRAFLLQCLDLDYLLGLYRRYFRNVRILPYEALREGEDDFWASLGEIFNMPVPTVRDVPASNPSLSGQRLYVLSCLNGLGGHMRSVLQHSESYVGMEQERLVQVSSHYESWLNRRFVEHASEAELEQTLGWLRADTVPDDFRRFSISREFADELEKRYLSVVEEVTGDTKLVSRYRDELQQAITEPV
;
A
#
# COMPACT_ATOMS: atom_id res chain seq x y z
N MET A 1 -11.02 26.61 7.12
CA MET A 1 -9.75 25.83 7.28
C MET A 1 -9.28 25.51 5.88
N GLU A 2 -8.09 25.89 5.52
CA GLU A 2 -7.56 25.61 4.19
C GLU A 2 -6.72 24.33 4.24
N ILE A 3 -7.03 23.38 3.37
CA ILE A 3 -6.29 22.12 3.23
C ILE A 3 -5.25 22.35 2.13
N ALA A 4 -3.97 22.22 2.46
CA ALA A 4 -2.89 22.38 1.48
C ALA A 4 -2.91 21.30 0.39
N CYS A 5 -3.03 20.04 0.80
CA CYS A 5 -3.25 18.94 -0.15
C CYS A 5 -3.90 17.71 0.51
N ILE A 6 -4.52 16.88 -0.32
CA ILE A 6 -4.97 15.52 0.02
C ILE A 6 -3.97 14.54 -0.63
N HIS A 7 -3.25 13.79 0.19
CA HIS A 7 -2.31 12.75 -0.25
C HIS A 7 -2.96 11.38 -0.15
N ILE A 8 -3.15 10.75 -1.30
CA ILE A 8 -3.81 9.45 -1.47
C ILE A 8 -2.86 8.39 -2.05
N GLY A 9 -1.55 8.55 -1.87
CA GLY A 9 -0.52 7.74 -2.50
C GLY A 9 -0.82 6.25 -2.53
N LEU A 10 -0.29 5.54 -3.51
CA LEU A 10 -0.36 4.08 -3.50
C LEU A 10 0.32 3.56 -2.23
N MET A 11 -0.18 2.46 -1.70
CA MET A 11 0.51 1.78 -0.58
C MET A 11 1.97 1.50 -0.96
N LYS A 12 2.88 1.47 0.04
CA LYS A 12 4.30 1.16 -0.18
C LYS A 12 5.08 2.17 -1.05
N THR A 13 4.65 3.42 -1.08
CA THR A 13 5.32 4.54 -1.77
C THR A 13 5.88 5.59 -0.80
N ALA A 14 6.45 5.12 0.34
CA ALA A 14 7.00 5.94 1.43
C ALA A 14 5.97 6.84 2.15
N THR A 15 4.69 6.54 2.07
CA THR A 15 3.62 7.30 2.73
C THR A 15 3.90 7.50 4.22
N THR A 16 4.30 6.44 4.92
CA THR A 16 4.65 6.50 6.35
C THR A 16 5.81 7.44 6.64
N TYR A 17 6.84 7.48 5.77
CA TYR A 17 7.96 8.40 5.90
C TYR A 17 7.49 9.85 5.71
N MET A 18 6.76 10.14 4.63
CA MET A 18 6.22 11.47 4.36
C MET A 18 5.31 11.96 5.48
N GLN A 19 4.44 11.09 6.00
CA GLN A 19 3.59 11.38 7.15
C GLN A 19 4.42 11.70 8.41
N GLY A 20 5.50 10.95 8.64
CA GLY A 20 6.43 11.23 9.74
C GLY A 20 7.11 12.59 9.62
N VAL A 21 7.57 12.95 8.41
CA VAL A 21 8.17 14.26 8.13
C VAL A 21 7.16 15.39 8.36
N TRP A 22 5.93 15.27 7.83
CA TRP A 22 4.88 16.26 8.04
C TRP A 22 4.47 16.40 9.51
N ALA A 23 4.42 15.29 10.25
CA ALA A 23 4.08 15.30 11.67
C ALA A 23 5.12 15.98 12.57
N LEU A 24 6.39 16.02 12.13
CA LEU A 24 7.49 16.65 12.85
C LEU A 24 7.64 18.14 12.54
N ASP A 25 7.11 18.63 11.40
CA ASP A 25 7.29 20.01 11.00
C ASP A 25 6.25 20.94 11.65
N GLU A 26 6.73 21.98 12.33
CA GLU A 26 5.86 22.92 13.05
C GLU A 26 4.95 23.76 12.14
N LYS A 27 5.24 23.86 10.84
CA LYS A 27 4.46 24.60 9.86
C LYS A 27 3.36 23.76 9.21
N ILE A 28 3.34 22.45 9.47
CA ILE A 28 2.42 21.50 8.86
C ILE A 28 1.59 20.84 9.96
N ALA A 29 0.29 20.80 9.76
CA ALA A 29 -0.62 19.94 10.51
C ALA A 29 -0.97 18.72 9.66
N LEU A 30 -0.88 17.54 10.24
CA LEU A 30 -1.21 16.28 9.56
C LEU A 30 -2.52 15.72 10.11
N SER A 31 -3.38 15.21 9.22
CA SER A 31 -4.43 14.26 9.56
C SER A 31 -4.18 12.97 8.78
N ASN A 32 -3.70 11.95 9.47
CA ASN A 32 -3.54 10.59 8.97
C ASN A 32 -4.49 9.65 9.72
N LYS A 33 -4.30 9.50 11.03
CA LYS A 33 -5.18 8.67 11.87
C LYS A 33 -6.61 9.22 11.91
N GLY A 34 -6.76 10.53 11.82
CA GLY A 34 -8.07 11.18 11.73
C GLY A 34 -8.86 10.83 10.47
N LEU A 35 -8.23 10.29 9.43
CA LEU A 35 -8.89 9.74 8.24
C LEU A 35 -9.28 8.26 8.39
N ASN A 36 -8.81 7.55 9.41
CA ASN A 36 -9.15 6.13 9.57
C ASN A 36 -10.67 5.87 9.64
N PRO A 37 -11.49 6.67 10.37
CA PRO A 37 -12.94 6.48 10.36
C PRO A 37 -13.56 6.63 8.97
N VAL A 38 -12.98 7.48 8.12
CA VAL A 38 -13.41 7.64 6.72
C VAL A 38 -13.09 6.38 5.91
N VAL A 39 -11.87 5.86 6.04
CA VAL A 39 -11.42 4.63 5.35
C VAL A 39 -12.24 3.42 5.82
N GLU A 40 -12.50 3.28 7.12
CA GLU A 40 -13.34 2.22 7.67
C GLU A 40 -14.77 2.30 7.13
N TYR A 41 -15.38 3.49 7.17
CA TYR A 41 -16.69 3.69 6.57
C TYR A 41 -16.74 3.32 5.10
N LEU A 42 -15.74 3.74 4.32
CA LEU A 42 -15.65 3.42 2.90
C LEU A 42 -15.56 1.90 2.68
N ARG A 43 -14.75 1.19 3.47
CA ARG A 43 -14.63 -0.28 3.40
C ARG A 43 -15.95 -0.97 3.73
N GLU A 44 -16.55 -0.65 4.87
CA GLU A 44 -17.80 -1.26 5.32
C GLU A 44 -18.97 -0.94 4.38
N SER A 45 -19.09 0.31 3.93
CA SER A 45 -20.17 0.73 3.06
C SER A 45 -20.04 0.14 1.66
N THR A 46 -18.83 -0.01 1.15
CA THR A 46 -18.57 -0.66 -0.14
C THR A 46 -18.88 -2.15 -0.05
N ALA A 47 -18.36 -2.86 0.94
CA ALA A 47 -18.63 -4.28 1.15
C ALA A 47 -20.13 -4.56 1.37
N GLY A 48 -20.83 -3.67 2.06
CA GLY A 48 -22.27 -3.76 2.31
C GLY A 48 -23.16 -3.20 1.21
N ASN A 49 -22.60 -2.66 0.12
CA ASN A 49 -23.32 -1.92 -0.93
C ASN A 49 -24.27 -0.84 -0.35
N ARG A 50 -23.77 -0.04 0.61
CA ARG A 50 -24.54 0.94 1.38
C ARG A 50 -23.86 2.31 1.42
N PHE A 51 -23.06 2.65 0.41
CA PHE A 51 -22.38 3.93 0.35
C PHE A 51 -23.37 5.10 0.25
N ASP A 52 -23.19 6.08 1.12
CA ASP A 52 -23.94 7.33 1.14
C ASP A 52 -22.97 8.51 0.98
N ALA A 53 -23.00 9.14 -0.18
CA ALA A 53 -22.19 10.32 -0.50
C ALA A 53 -22.56 11.55 0.36
N GLY A 54 -23.78 11.60 0.91
CA GLY A 54 -24.25 12.68 1.78
C GLY A 54 -23.84 12.50 3.25
N LYS A 55 -23.22 11.38 3.60
CA LYS A 55 -22.78 11.13 4.98
C LYS A 55 -21.75 12.16 5.41
N ASN A 56 -22.08 12.93 6.43
CA ASN A 56 -21.14 13.87 7.03
C ASN A 56 -20.15 13.08 7.89
N LEU A 57 -18.91 13.01 7.43
CA LEU A 57 -17.80 12.38 8.15
C LEU A 57 -16.94 13.49 8.75
N ASN A 58 -16.78 13.47 10.07
CA ASN A 58 -15.80 14.32 10.71
C ASN A 58 -14.40 13.77 10.41
N ILE A 59 -13.55 14.64 9.89
CA ILE A 59 -12.12 14.36 9.78
C ILE A 59 -11.47 14.92 11.02
N ASP A 60 -11.02 14.06 11.89
CA ASP A 60 -10.28 14.45 13.07
C ASP A 60 -8.85 14.84 12.69
N LEU A 61 -8.26 15.77 13.43
CA LEU A 61 -6.86 16.11 13.28
C LEU A 61 -6.03 15.26 14.24
N ASP A 62 -4.90 14.74 13.79
CA ASP A 62 -3.97 13.98 14.65
C ASP A 62 -3.42 14.86 15.79
N GLN A 63 -3.37 16.19 15.54
CA GLN A 63 -2.99 17.22 16.51
C GLN A 63 -3.85 18.50 16.29
N PRO A 64 -4.06 19.31 17.32
CA PRO A 64 -4.76 20.58 17.17
C PRO A 64 -4.07 21.51 16.17
N LEU A 65 -4.84 22.04 15.21
CA LEU A 65 -4.34 22.99 14.21
C LEU A 65 -3.96 24.32 14.86
N LYS A 66 -2.73 24.76 14.64
CA LYS A 66 -2.23 26.06 15.08
C LYS A 66 -2.37 27.11 13.98
N ALA A 67 -2.46 28.37 14.37
CA ALA A 67 -2.51 29.46 13.41
C ALA A 67 -1.25 29.48 12.49
N GLY A 68 -1.47 29.57 11.19
CA GLY A 68 -0.41 29.61 10.19
C GLY A 68 0.13 28.27 9.74
N GLN A 69 -0.39 27.15 10.24
CA GLN A 69 -0.06 25.82 9.73
C GLN A 69 -0.85 25.49 8.46
N SER A 70 -0.18 24.80 7.54
CA SER A 70 -0.80 24.17 6.38
C SER A 70 -1.31 22.77 6.77
N LEU A 71 -2.57 22.46 6.48
CA LEU A 71 -3.14 21.14 6.76
C LEU A 71 -2.91 20.18 5.59
N VAL A 72 -2.34 19.03 5.88
CA VAL A 72 -2.22 17.89 4.95
C VAL A 72 -3.09 16.75 5.42
N LEU A 73 -3.96 16.26 4.54
CA LEU A 73 -4.71 15.03 4.74
C LEU A 73 -3.98 13.89 4.03
N SER A 74 -3.55 12.86 4.73
CA SER A 74 -2.74 11.79 4.11
C SER A 74 -3.17 10.42 4.60
N ASN A 75 -3.71 9.59 3.69
CA ASN A 75 -3.99 8.19 3.99
C ASN A 75 -3.97 7.35 2.70
N GLU A 76 -3.04 6.39 2.61
CA GLU A 76 -2.93 5.46 1.48
C GLU A 76 -4.13 4.51 1.37
N GLY A 77 -4.85 4.29 2.45
CA GLY A 77 -6.09 3.51 2.43
C GLY A 77 -7.14 4.06 1.46
N LEU A 78 -7.07 5.34 1.09
CA LEU A 78 -7.97 5.95 0.10
C LEU A 78 -7.74 5.45 -1.34
N SER A 79 -6.58 4.84 -1.64
CA SER A 79 -6.26 4.30 -2.97
C SER A 79 -6.41 2.79 -3.08
N CYS A 80 -6.20 2.06 -1.98
CA CYS A 80 -6.17 0.59 -1.98
C CYS A 80 -6.72 0.03 -0.66
N GLY A 81 -7.98 -0.40 -0.65
CA GLY A 81 -8.72 -0.76 0.56
C GLY A 81 -8.91 -2.25 0.86
N PHE A 82 -8.63 -3.18 -0.09
CA PHE A 82 -9.07 -4.58 0.01
C PHE A 82 -7.98 -5.61 -0.36
N LEU A 83 -6.76 -5.42 0.12
CA LEU A 83 -5.65 -6.34 -0.16
C LEU A 83 -5.94 -7.77 0.30
N ASP A 84 -6.62 -7.93 1.39
CA ASP A 84 -7.01 -9.20 1.99
C ASP A 84 -7.99 -10.01 1.12
N SER A 85 -8.94 -9.36 0.47
CA SER A 85 -9.90 -10.03 -0.41
C SER A 85 -9.36 -10.29 -1.82
N GLY A 86 -8.47 -9.42 -2.33
CA GLY A 86 -8.00 -9.47 -3.70
C GLY A 86 -9.07 -9.20 -4.77
N ASP A 87 -10.23 -8.65 -4.39
CA ASP A 87 -11.37 -8.40 -5.27
C ASP A 87 -11.20 -7.08 -6.01
N ALA A 88 -10.96 -7.16 -7.33
CA ALA A 88 -10.73 -6.00 -8.20
C ALA A 88 -11.97 -5.14 -8.40
N GLU A 89 -13.16 -5.74 -8.51
CA GLU A 89 -14.40 -4.99 -8.71
C GLU A 89 -14.78 -4.24 -7.43
N MET A 90 -14.63 -4.89 -6.28
CA MET A 90 -14.84 -4.22 -4.99
C MET A 90 -13.85 -3.08 -4.79
N LEU A 91 -12.59 -3.25 -5.17
CA LEU A 91 -11.59 -2.17 -5.12
C LEU A 91 -12.00 -1.01 -6.02
N ARG A 92 -12.47 -1.28 -7.22
CA ARG A 92 -12.91 -0.26 -8.16
C ARG A 92 -14.08 0.57 -7.61
N ILE A 93 -15.09 -0.08 -7.03
CA ILE A 93 -16.22 0.58 -6.37
C ILE A 93 -15.71 1.41 -5.17
N TYR A 94 -14.79 0.85 -4.40
CA TYR A 94 -14.18 1.54 -3.28
C TYR A 94 -13.45 2.83 -3.69
N GLN A 95 -12.63 2.78 -4.75
CA GLN A 95 -11.92 3.94 -5.28
C GLN A 95 -12.87 5.02 -5.78
N ASP A 96 -13.96 4.64 -6.44
CA ASP A 96 -15.01 5.57 -6.87
C ASP A 96 -15.66 6.25 -5.66
N ASN A 97 -16.09 5.47 -4.66
CA ASN A 97 -16.66 5.98 -3.41
C ASN A 97 -15.69 6.91 -2.66
N ALA A 98 -14.40 6.55 -2.59
CA ALA A 98 -13.36 7.36 -1.96
C ALA A 98 -13.20 8.71 -2.68
N SER A 99 -13.19 8.70 -4.01
CA SER A 99 -13.10 9.93 -4.80
C SER A 99 -14.31 10.85 -4.61
N ILE A 100 -15.51 10.30 -4.55
CA ILE A 100 -16.75 11.05 -4.27
C ILE A 100 -16.67 11.67 -2.86
N MET A 101 -16.27 10.88 -1.85
CA MET A 101 -16.16 11.35 -0.47
C MET A 101 -15.13 12.46 -0.34
N MET A 102 -13.93 12.28 -0.91
CA MET A 102 -12.91 13.34 -0.92
C MET A 102 -13.33 14.54 -1.74
N GLY A 103 -14.10 14.36 -2.80
CA GLY A 103 -14.70 15.42 -3.63
C GLY A 103 -15.52 16.45 -2.83
N THR A 104 -16.09 16.05 -1.69
CA THR A 104 -16.79 16.98 -0.78
C THR A 104 -15.86 18.06 -0.21
N LEU A 105 -14.55 17.83 -0.22
CA LEU A 105 -13.53 18.78 0.24
C LEU A 105 -13.03 19.73 -0.87
N ALA A 106 -13.57 19.65 -2.09
CA ALA A 106 -13.10 20.45 -3.21
C ALA A 106 -13.27 21.97 -3.04
N SER A 107 -14.16 22.40 -2.14
CA SER A 107 -14.27 23.81 -1.75
C SER A 107 -13.16 24.28 -0.77
N GLN A 108 -12.47 23.34 -0.11
CA GLN A 108 -11.42 23.61 0.88
C GLN A 108 -10.01 23.43 0.31
N THR A 109 -9.86 22.63 -0.75
CA THR A 109 -8.62 22.42 -1.48
C THR A 109 -8.90 22.03 -2.92
N GLN A 110 -7.97 22.34 -3.82
CA GLN A 110 -7.98 21.85 -5.19
C GLN A 110 -6.81 20.89 -5.48
N ASN A 111 -6.04 20.54 -4.45
CA ASN A 111 -4.77 19.86 -4.54
C ASN A 111 -4.88 18.40 -4.10
N VAL A 112 -4.53 17.49 -4.99
CA VAL A 112 -4.41 16.06 -4.69
C VAL A 112 -3.04 15.56 -5.13
N LEU A 113 -2.36 14.84 -4.23
CA LEU A 113 -1.10 14.18 -4.49
C LEU A 113 -1.31 12.67 -4.54
N ILE A 114 -0.82 12.03 -5.58
CA ILE A 114 -0.71 10.58 -5.70
C ILE A 114 0.77 10.22 -5.81
N THR A 115 1.31 9.54 -4.81
CA THR A 115 2.66 8.97 -4.91
C THR A 115 2.60 7.58 -5.53
N PHE A 116 3.55 7.29 -6.41
CA PHE A 116 3.65 6.02 -7.13
C PHE A 116 5.12 5.54 -7.15
N ARG A 117 5.38 4.32 -7.62
CA ARG A 117 6.74 3.77 -7.78
C ARG A 117 6.77 2.75 -8.91
N SER A 118 7.98 2.24 -9.25
CA SER A 118 8.12 1.15 -10.22
C SER A 118 7.11 0.04 -9.96
N PRO A 119 6.32 -0.39 -10.97
CA PRO A 119 5.27 -1.38 -10.78
C PRO A 119 5.82 -2.72 -10.32
N VAL A 120 6.99 -3.16 -10.79
CA VAL A 120 7.64 -4.41 -10.36
C VAL A 120 7.99 -4.34 -8.88
N SER A 121 8.68 -3.27 -8.48
CA SER A 121 9.09 -3.10 -7.09
C SER A 121 7.89 -2.86 -6.16
N TRP A 122 6.81 -2.27 -6.68
CA TRP A 122 5.57 -2.10 -5.96
C TRP A 122 4.89 -3.45 -5.68
N ILE A 123 4.71 -4.29 -6.69
CA ILE A 123 4.07 -5.61 -6.56
C ILE A 123 4.88 -6.51 -5.61
N HIS A 124 6.22 -6.51 -5.72
CA HIS A 124 7.08 -7.22 -4.78
C HIS A 124 6.88 -6.73 -3.33
N SER A 125 6.76 -5.42 -3.14
CA SER A 125 6.50 -4.83 -1.83
C SER A 125 5.08 -5.16 -1.30
N MET A 126 4.10 -5.31 -2.19
CA MET A 126 2.74 -5.75 -1.83
C MET A 126 2.70 -7.22 -1.44
N HIS A 127 3.46 -8.10 -2.12
CA HIS A 127 3.64 -9.48 -1.68
C HIS A 127 4.27 -9.55 -0.28
N ALA A 128 5.33 -8.80 -0.03
CA ALA A 128 5.93 -8.73 1.31
C ALA A 128 4.93 -8.23 2.37
N GLN A 129 4.09 -7.24 2.04
CA GLN A 129 3.03 -6.77 2.93
C GLN A 129 1.97 -7.85 3.18
N PHE A 130 1.54 -8.54 2.13
CA PHE A 130 0.60 -9.66 2.25
C PHE A 130 1.12 -10.74 3.21
N LEU A 131 2.40 -11.11 3.11
CA LEU A 131 3.03 -12.04 4.05
C LEU A 131 3.08 -11.47 5.48
N ASN A 132 3.40 -10.16 5.63
CA ASN A 132 3.41 -9.50 6.93
C ASN A 132 2.03 -9.44 7.61
N GLU A 133 0.95 -9.50 6.83
CA GLU A 133 -0.44 -9.53 7.30
C GLU A 133 -0.98 -10.95 7.52
N GLY A 134 -0.12 -11.96 7.41
CA GLY A 134 -0.47 -13.36 7.69
C GLY A 134 -0.80 -14.19 6.44
N GLY A 135 -0.63 -13.62 5.25
CA GLY A 135 -0.70 -14.36 4.00
C GLY A 135 0.42 -15.38 3.87
N SER A 136 0.26 -16.35 2.99
CA SER A 136 1.27 -17.36 2.67
C SER A 136 1.32 -17.57 1.16
N GLY A 137 2.38 -18.22 0.68
CA GLY A 137 2.58 -18.50 -0.73
C GLY A 137 3.73 -17.70 -1.35
N SER A 138 4.13 -18.11 -2.51
CA SER A 138 5.18 -17.48 -3.31
C SER A 138 4.69 -16.19 -3.98
N ALA A 139 5.64 -15.42 -4.53
CA ALA A 139 5.31 -14.22 -5.30
C ALA A 139 4.49 -14.55 -6.57
N SER A 140 4.76 -15.68 -7.21
CA SER A 140 4.01 -16.13 -8.38
C SER A 140 2.58 -16.54 -8.04
N GLU A 141 2.37 -17.24 -6.92
CA GLU A 141 1.03 -17.58 -6.42
C GLU A 141 0.25 -16.31 -6.08
N PHE A 142 0.86 -15.40 -5.31
CA PHE A 142 0.26 -14.10 -4.97
C PHE A 142 -0.15 -13.31 -6.22
N LEU A 143 0.74 -13.25 -7.24
CA LEU A 143 0.46 -12.56 -8.48
C LEU A 143 -0.67 -13.24 -9.26
N SER A 144 -0.66 -14.56 -9.35
CA SER A 144 -1.69 -15.34 -10.06
C SER A 144 -3.08 -15.13 -9.45
N GLU A 145 -3.16 -15.24 -8.12
CA GLU A 145 -4.43 -15.11 -7.38
C GLU A 145 -4.98 -13.68 -7.38
N ARG A 146 -4.11 -12.67 -7.42
CA ARG A 146 -4.48 -11.26 -7.25
C ARG A 146 -4.21 -10.38 -8.47
N ARG A 147 -3.98 -10.99 -9.64
CA ARG A 147 -3.63 -10.27 -10.88
C ARG A 147 -4.58 -9.11 -11.16
N ALA A 148 -5.88 -9.37 -11.19
CA ALA A 148 -6.88 -8.36 -11.51
C ALA A 148 -6.91 -7.22 -10.46
N PHE A 149 -6.78 -7.56 -9.19
CA PHE A 149 -6.69 -6.60 -8.09
C PHE A 149 -5.44 -5.71 -8.19
N LEU A 150 -4.27 -6.31 -8.45
CA LEU A 150 -3.01 -5.59 -8.59
C LEU A 150 -3.02 -4.64 -9.81
N LEU A 151 -3.61 -5.08 -10.92
CA LEU A 151 -3.83 -4.22 -12.09
C LEU A 151 -4.77 -3.07 -11.80
N GLN A 152 -5.83 -3.29 -11.02
CA GLN A 152 -6.73 -2.21 -10.59
C GLN A 152 -6.04 -1.22 -9.66
N CYS A 153 -5.18 -1.69 -8.73
CA CYS A 153 -4.37 -0.80 -7.90
C CYS A 153 -3.43 0.09 -8.73
N LEU A 154 -2.88 -0.46 -9.81
CA LEU A 154 -1.92 0.20 -10.71
C LEU A 154 -2.60 0.91 -11.89
N ASP A 155 -3.92 0.95 -11.96
CA ASP A 155 -4.64 1.71 -13.00
C ASP A 155 -4.61 3.21 -12.67
N LEU A 156 -3.47 3.84 -12.99
CA LEU A 156 -3.25 5.27 -12.72
C LEU A 156 -4.17 6.17 -13.53
N ASP A 157 -4.52 5.78 -14.76
CA ASP A 157 -5.46 6.56 -15.58
C ASP A 157 -6.83 6.62 -14.91
N TYR A 158 -7.32 5.46 -14.48
CA TYR A 158 -8.57 5.38 -13.73
C TYR A 158 -8.52 6.23 -12.46
N LEU A 159 -7.50 6.05 -11.63
CA LEU A 159 -7.37 6.77 -10.37
C LEU A 159 -7.26 8.30 -10.58
N LEU A 160 -6.44 8.74 -11.51
CA LEU A 160 -6.34 10.16 -11.88
C LEU A 160 -7.67 10.70 -12.39
N GLY A 161 -8.36 9.95 -13.26
CA GLY A 161 -9.67 10.31 -13.79
C GLY A 161 -10.72 10.53 -12.71
N LEU A 162 -10.73 9.68 -11.67
CA LEU A 162 -11.64 9.82 -10.53
C LEU A 162 -11.45 11.17 -9.81
N TYR A 163 -10.22 11.50 -9.43
CA TYR A 163 -9.95 12.71 -8.67
C TYR A 163 -10.02 13.99 -9.52
N ARG A 164 -9.68 13.95 -10.81
CA ARG A 164 -9.80 15.07 -11.75
C ARG A 164 -11.25 15.53 -11.98
N ARG A 165 -12.26 14.71 -11.63
CA ARG A 165 -13.66 15.12 -11.63
C ARG A 165 -13.96 16.22 -10.61
N TYR A 166 -13.22 16.28 -9.51
CA TYR A 166 -13.48 17.16 -8.38
C TYR A 166 -12.39 18.18 -8.15
N PHE A 167 -11.13 17.87 -8.49
CA PHE A 167 -9.95 18.67 -8.16
C PHE A 167 -9.23 19.10 -9.43
N ARG A 168 -8.77 20.35 -9.46
CA ARG A 168 -8.07 20.93 -10.62
C ARG A 168 -6.59 20.59 -10.66
N ASN A 169 -5.96 20.43 -9.50
CA ASN A 169 -4.53 20.20 -9.37
C ASN A 169 -4.26 18.80 -8.82
N VAL A 170 -4.45 17.78 -9.67
CA VAL A 170 -4.13 16.39 -9.32
C VAL A 170 -2.75 16.07 -9.87
N ARG A 171 -1.80 15.76 -9.00
CA ARG A 171 -0.39 15.51 -9.35
C ARG A 171 0.03 14.12 -8.94
N ILE A 172 0.92 13.53 -9.75
CA ILE A 172 1.60 12.28 -9.40
C ILE A 172 3.08 12.57 -9.19
N LEU A 173 3.68 11.93 -8.19
CA LEU A 173 5.12 12.00 -7.94
C LEU A 173 5.70 10.61 -7.68
N PRO A 174 6.85 10.29 -8.31
CA PRO A 174 7.49 9.00 -8.10
C PRO A 174 8.19 8.93 -6.74
N TYR A 175 8.03 7.81 -6.07
CA TYR A 175 8.77 7.49 -4.84
C TYR A 175 10.29 7.57 -5.03
N GLU A 176 10.76 7.24 -6.21
CA GLU A 176 12.17 7.26 -6.57
C GLU A 176 12.74 8.67 -6.48
N ALA A 177 11.97 9.70 -6.81
CA ALA A 177 12.41 11.09 -6.65
C ALA A 177 12.74 11.43 -5.20
N LEU A 178 11.95 10.91 -4.24
CA LEU A 178 12.24 11.08 -2.81
C LEU A 178 13.58 10.41 -2.41
N ARG A 179 13.90 9.27 -3.00
CA ARG A 179 15.14 8.53 -2.70
C ARG A 179 16.38 9.11 -3.36
N GLU A 180 16.24 9.69 -4.53
CA GLU A 180 17.35 10.18 -5.36
C GLU A 180 17.71 11.63 -5.04
N GLY A 181 16.74 12.42 -4.58
CA GLY A 181 16.94 13.84 -4.26
C GLY A 181 15.85 14.35 -3.31
N GLU A 182 15.98 14.04 -2.03
CA GLU A 182 14.94 14.38 -1.04
C GLU A 182 14.67 15.89 -0.97
N ASP A 183 15.71 16.72 -1.05
CA ASP A 183 15.56 18.19 -1.02
C ASP A 183 14.75 18.69 -2.21
N ASP A 184 15.05 18.18 -3.40
CA ASP A 184 14.35 18.54 -4.63
C ASP A 184 12.90 18.04 -4.62
N PHE A 185 12.66 16.85 -4.05
CA PHE A 185 11.32 16.32 -3.89
C PHE A 185 10.45 17.22 -3.01
N TRP A 186 10.94 17.62 -1.83
CA TRP A 186 10.20 18.50 -0.93
C TRP A 186 10.04 19.91 -1.48
N ALA A 187 11.05 20.43 -2.16
CA ALA A 187 10.98 21.73 -2.84
C ALA A 187 9.89 21.71 -3.93
N SER A 188 9.85 20.65 -4.75
CA SER A 188 8.83 20.45 -5.78
C SER A 188 7.42 20.38 -5.20
N LEU A 189 7.23 19.65 -4.09
CA LEU A 189 5.93 19.61 -3.38
C LEU A 189 5.51 21.00 -2.88
N GLY A 190 6.48 21.73 -2.30
CA GLY A 190 6.24 23.09 -1.81
C GLY A 190 5.79 24.03 -2.94
N GLU A 191 6.42 23.96 -4.11
CA GLU A 191 6.06 24.74 -5.28
C GLU A 191 4.70 24.35 -5.87
N ILE A 192 4.49 23.04 -6.09
CA ILE A 192 3.27 22.51 -6.72
C ILE A 192 2.01 22.85 -5.91
N PHE A 193 2.09 22.76 -4.58
CA PHE A 193 0.92 22.89 -3.70
C PHE A 193 0.94 24.17 -2.87
N ASN A 194 1.92 25.05 -3.08
CA ASN A 194 2.13 26.27 -2.30
C ASN A 194 2.11 26.00 -0.78
N MET A 195 2.88 24.99 -0.36
CA MET A 195 2.98 24.57 1.02
C MET A 195 4.40 24.72 1.58
N PRO A 196 4.57 24.81 2.91
CA PRO A 196 5.90 24.87 3.49
C PRO A 196 6.74 23.65 3.12
N VAL A 197 8.01 23.87 2.78
CA VAL A 197 9.00 22.79 2.64
C VAL A 197 9.40 22.33 4.04
N PRO A 198 9.26 21.05 4.38
CA PRO A 198 9.65 20.54 5.69
C PRO A 198 11.13 20.73 5.97
N THR A 199 11.45 21.21 7.16
CA THR A 199 12.83 21.45 7.62
C THR A 199 13.37 20.34 8.50
N VAL A 200 12.50 19.56 9.15
CA VAL A 200 12.85 18.41 9.99
C VAL A 200 12.51 17.13 9.24
N ARG A 201 13.52 16.30 8.99
CA ARG A 201 13.38 15.07 8.19
C ARG A 201 14.00 13.83 8.86
N ASP A 202 14.41 13.95 10.11
CA ASP A 202 14.98 12.83 10.89
C ASP A 202 13.85 11.93 11.41
N VAL A 203 13.24 11.20 10.48
CA VAL A 203 12.21 10.21 10.78
C VAL A 203 12.87 8.85 10.89
N PRO A 204 12.71 8.14 12.01
CA PRO A 204 13.23 6.79 12.15
C PRO A 204 12.77 5.88 11.01
N ALA A 205 13.69 5.10 10.43
CA ALA A 205 13.34 4.14 9.40
C ALA A 205 12.29 3.17 9.95
N SER A 206 11.09 3.21 9.38
CA SER A 206 10.01 2.31 9.74
C SER A 206 9.94 1.16 8.74
N ASN A 207 9.78 -0.05 9.24
CA ASN A 207 9.55 -1.26 8.45
C ASN A 207 10.66 -1.59 7.43
N PRO A 208 11.85 -2.06 7.88
CA PRO A 208 12.87 -2.55 6.96
C PRO A 208 12.29 -3.70 6.10
N SER A 209 12.67 -3.73 4.83
CA SER A 209 12.29 -4.84 3.94
C SER A 209 12.95 -6.13 4.42
N LEU A 210 12.19 -7.20 4.54
CA LEU A 210 12.71 -8.53 4.84
C LEU A 210 13.48 -9.09 3.64
N SER A 211 14.55 -9.86 3.89
CA SER A 211 15.23 -10.62 2.84
C SER A 211 14.34 -11.73 2.28
N GLY A 212 14.66 -12.23 1.10
CA GLY A 212 13.92 -13.35 0.50
C GLY A 212 13.84 -14.59 1.39
N GLN A 213 14.92 -14.91 2.12
CA GLN A 213 14.94 -16.02 3.09
C GLN A 213 13.94 -15.75 4.24
N ARG A 214 13.93 -14.54 4.80
CA ARG A 214 12.99 -14.15 5.86
C ARG A 214 11.56 -14.17 5.39
N LEU A 215 11.29 -13.70 4.18
CA LEU A 215 9.96 -13.78 3.57
C LEU A 215 9.51 -15.22 3.36
N TYR A 216 10.42 -16.12 2.96
CA TYR A 216 10.12 -17.54 2.81
C TYR A 216 9.77 -18.20 4.13
N VAL A 217 10.58 -17.98 5.18
CA VAL A 217 10.28 -18.50 6.52
C VAL A 217 8.93 -17.97 7.02
N LEU A 218 8.68 -16.67 6.84
CA LEU A 218 7.41 -16.05 7.22
C LEU A 218 6.22 -16.69 6.49
N SER A 219 6.35 -16.90 5.18
CA SER A 219 5.32 -17.58 4.36
C SER A 219 5.03 -18.99 4.87
N CYS A 220 6.07 -19.78 5.17
CA CYS A 220 5.92 -21.13 5.69
C CYS A 220 5.23 -21.15 7.06
N LEU A 221 5.62 -20.28 7.98
CA LEU A 221 5.02 -20.16 9.30
C LEU A 221 3.54 -19.76 9.21
N ASN A 222 3.21 -18.79 8.37
CA ASN A 222 1.84 -18.36 8.14
C ASN A 222 0.99 -19.48 7.52
N GLY A 223 1.55 -20.22 6.55
CA GLY A 223 0.89 -21.37 5.91
C GLY A 223 0.60 -22.48 6.91
N LEU A 224 1.56 -22.80 7.80
CA LEU A 224 1.36 -23.78 8.87
C LEU A 224 0.23 -23.35 9.81
N GLY A 225 0.25 -22.10 10.26
CA GLY A 225 -0.80 -21.55 11.12
C GLY A 225 -2.17 -21.56 10.46
N GLY A 226 -2.25 -21.18 9.18
CA GLY A 226 -3.48 -21.29 8.39
C GLY A 226 -4.02 -22.71 8.31
N HIS A 227 -3.14 -23.69 8.07
CA HIS A 227 -3.52 -25.09 8.07
C HIS A 227 -4.03 -25.57 9.45
N MET A 228 -3.33 -25.23 10.51
CA MET A 228 -3.76 -25.58 11.88
C MET A 228 -5.13 -24.98 12.20
N ARG A 229 -5.39 -23.73 11.86
CA ARG A 229 -6.71 -23.09 12.05
C ARG A 229 -7.80 -23.82 11.26
N SER A 230 -7.53 -24.18 10.00
CA SER A 230 -8.48 -24.93 9.18
C SER A 230 -8.84 -26.29 9.80
N VAL A 231 -7.85 -27.02 10.31
CA VAL A 231 -8.08 -28.31 11.01
C VAL A 231 -8.93 -28.10 12.27
N LEU A 232 -8.65 -27.07 13.06
CA LEU A 232 -9.40 -26.75 14.28
C LEU A 232 -10.84 -26.33 13.98
N GLN A 233 -11.08 -25.56 12.91
CA GLN A 233 -12.41 -25.13 12.51
C GLN A 233 -13.32 -26.30 12.08
N HIS A 234 -12.74 -27.35 11.53
CA HIS A 234 -13.49 -28.54 11.10
C HIS A 234 -13.59 -29.62 12.19
N SER A 235 -13.00 -29.39 13.37
CA SER A 235 -13.11 -30.34 14.47
C SER A 235 -14.46 -30.19 15.21
N GLU A 236 -15.18 -31.28 15.44
CA GLU A 236 -16.47 -31.31 16.17
C GLU A 236 -16.38 -30.81 17.63
N SER A 237 -15.16 -30.65 18.14
CA SER A 237 -14.88 -30.16 19.49
C SER A 237 -15.04 -28.65 19.66
N TYR A 238 -15.23 -27.91 18.57
CA TYR A 238 -15.38 -26.45 18.58
C TYR A 238 -16.78 -26.03 18.12
N VAL A 239 -17.70 -25.96 19.04
CA VAL A 239 -19.07 -25.51 18.77
C VAL A 239 -19.37 -24.25 19.57
N GLY A 240 -19.49 -23.07 18.88
CA GLY A 240 -20.02 -21.85 19.50
C GLY A 240 -19.65 -20.56 18.75
N MET A 241 -20.49 -19.53 18.87
CA MET A 241 -20.32 -18.21 18.23
C MET A 241 -19.01 -17.47 18.62
N GLU A 242 -18.34 -17.85 19.69
CA GLU A 242 -17.03 -17.31 20.07
C GLU A 242 -15.90 -17.79 19.17
N GLN A 243 -16.14 -18.81 18.37
CA GLN A 243 -15.16 -19.47 17.52
C GLN A 243 -14.61 -18.55 16.42
N GLU A 244 -15.46 -17.82 15.70
CA GLU A 244 -15.02 -16.89 14.66
C GLU A 244 -14.14 -15.77 15.23
N ARG A 245 -14.54 -15.24 16.39
CA ARG A 245 -13.78 -14.19 17.06
C ARG A 245 -12.43 -14.68 17.59
N LEU A 246 -12.39 -15.88 18.15
CA LEU A 246 -11.15 -16.53 18.61
C LEU A 246 -10.20 -16.83 17.44
N VAL A 247 -10.75 -17.31 16.32
CA VAL A 247 -9.98 -17.54 15.09
C VAL A 247 -9.40 -16.24 14.55
N GLN A 248 -10.18 -15.17 14.50
CA GLN A 248 -9.71 -13.87 14.04
C GLN A 248 -8.63 -13.29 14.95
N VAL A 249 -8.81 -13.31 16.27
CA VAL A 249 -7.82 -12.84 17.24
C VAL A 249 -6.55 -13.70 17.21
N SER A 250 -6.69 -15.03 17.13
CA SER A 250 -5.54 -15.94 17.05
C SER A 250 -4.74 -15.74 15.76
N SER A 251 -5.42 -15.49 14.64
CA SER A 251 -4.79 -15.20 13.35
C SER A 251 -3.93 -13.94 13.39
N HIS A 252 -4.45 -12.86 13.95
CA HIS A 252 -3.72 -11.60 14.10
C HIS A 252 -2.50 -11.75 15.03
N TYR A 253 -2.68 -12.44 16.15
CA TYR A 253 -1.60 -12.66 17.10
C TYR A 253 -0.49 -13.55 16.54
N GLU A 254 -0.88 -14.60 15.83
CA GLU A 254 0.05 -15.52 15.17
C GLU A 254 0.85 -14.82 14.06
N SER A 255 0.19 -14.06 13.19
CA SER A 255 0.88 -13.27 12.15
C SER A 255 1.85 -12.28 12.75
N TRP A 256 1.47 -11.62 13.85
CA TRP A 256 2.36 -10.71 14.57
C TRP A 256 3.57 -11.44 15.17
N LEU A 257 3.38 -12.62 15.79
CA LEU A 257 4.48 -13.42 16.34
C LEU A 257 5.43 -13.90 15.24
N ASN A 258 4.89 -14.45 14.15
CA ASN A 258 5.67 -14.94 13.03
C ASN A 258 6.53 -13.81 12.44
N ARG A 259 5.94 -12.64 12.23
CA ARG A 259 6.64 -11.47 11.75
C ARG A 259 7.74 -11.04 12.72
N ARG A 260 7.46 -10.92 14.02
CA ARG A 260 8.46 -10.55 15.04
C ARG A 260 9.60 -11.54 15.11
N PHE A 261 9.30 -12.84 15.01
CA PHE A 261 10.34 -13.85 14.94
C PHE A 261 11.28 -13.61 13.75
N VAL A 262 10.74 -13.52 12.52
CA VAL A 262 11.60 -13.36 11.34
C VAL A 262 12.33 -12.01 11.27
N GLU A 263 11.79 -10.95 11.88
CA GLU A 263 12.46 -9.66 11.99
C GLU A 263 13.72 -9.71 12.89
N HIS A 264 13.68 -10.49 13.96
CA HIS A 264 14.71 -10.49 15.01
C HIS A 264 15.54 -11.75 15.09
N ALA A 265 15.13 -12.86 14.47
CA ALA A 265 15.88 -14.11 14.45
C ALA A 265 17.27 -13.93 13.81
N SER A 266 18.27 -14.55 14.42
CA SER A 266 19.59 -14.71 13.82
C SER A 266 19.54 -15.63 12.59
N GLU A 267 20.54 -15.56 11.73
CA GLU A 267 20.64 -16.46 10.57
C GLU A 267 20.64 -17.95 10.99
N ALA A 268 21.30 -18.30 12.10
CA ALA A 268 21.32 -19.66 12.62
C ALA A 268 19.91 -20.13 13.06
N GLU A 269 19.12 -19.27 13.69
CA GLU A 269 17.74 -19.59 14.07
C GLU A 269 16.83 -19.73 12.84
N LEU A 270 17.04 -18.92 11.81
CA LEU A 270 16.33 -19.06 10.53
C LEU A 270 16.68 -20.38 9.85
N GLU A 271 17.96 -20.76 9.78
CA GLU A 271 18.40 -22.04 9.22
C GLU A 271 17.84 -23.23 10.01
N GLN A 272 17.84 -23.16 11.33
CA GLN A 272 17.23 -24.19 12.16
C GLN A 272 15.73 -24.32 11.90
N THR A 273 15.02 -23.20 11.73
CA THR A 273 13.59 -23.18 11.41
C THR A 273 13.32 -23.79 10.04
N LEU A 274 14.12 -23.47 9.02
CA LEU A 274 14.04 -24.10 7.71
C LEU A 274 14.25 -25.60 7.78
N GLY A 275 15.21 -26.07 8.59
CA GLY A 275 15.43 -27.51 8.84
C GLY A 275 14.20 -28.19 9.45
N TRP A 276 13.51 -27.57 10.40
CA TRP A 276 12.26 -28.10 10.96
C TRP A 276 11.12 -28.13 9.95
N LEU A 277 11.04 -27.11 9.09
CA LEU A 277 10.07 -27.03 8.00
C LEU A 277 10.40 -27.99 6.84
N ARG A 278 11.52 -28.71 6.91
CA ARG A 278 12.07 -29.56 5.84
C ARG A 278 12.26 -28.80 4.52
N ALA A 279 12.62 -27.53 4.62
CA ALA A 279 12.86 -26.64 3.49
C ALA A 279 14.36 -26.57 3.24
N ASP A 280 14.87 -27.43 2.35
CA ASP A 280 16.30 -27.55 2.05
C ASP A 280 16.87 -26.30 1.36
N THR A 281 16.02 -25.56 0.63
CA THR A 281 16.42 -24.34 -0.10
C THR A 281 15.29 -23.33 -0.14
N VAL A 282 15.66 -22.04 -0.10
CA VAL A 282 14.73 -20.95 -0.39
C VAL A 282 14.40 -20.98 -1.87
N PRO A 283 13.12 -21.09 -2.27
CA PRO A 283 12.74 -21.08 -3.68
C PRO A 283 13.16 -19.77 -4.38
N ASP A 284 13.49 -19.86 -5.66
CA ASP A 284 13.92 -18.69 -6.44
C ASP A 284 12.87 -17.59 -6.47
N ASP A 285 11.61 -17.93 -6.41
CA ASP A 285 10.46 -17.01 -6.36
C ASP A 285 10.44 -16.07 -5.13
N PHE A 286 11.15 -16.43 -4.05
CA PHE A 286 11.39 -15.54 -2.89
C PHE A 286 12.68 -14.72 -3.02
N ARG A 287 13.57 -15.10 -3.96
CA ARG A 287 14.83 -14.39 -4.22
C ARG A 287 14.70 -13.42 -5.37
N ARG A 288 13.92 -13.79 -6.39
CA ARG A 288 13.75 -13.02 -7.61
C ARG A 288 12.28 -13.02 -8.01
N PHE A 289 11.68 -11.84 -7.95
CA PHE A 289 10.31 -11.63 -8.42
C PHE A 289 10.25 -11.74 -9.94
N SER A 290 9.31 -12.52 -10.45
CA SER A 290 9.12 -12.71 -11.88
C SER A 290 7.65 -12.54 -12.29
N ILE A 291 7.44 -12.07 -13.53
CA ILE A 291 6.12 -11.83 -14.11
C ILE A 291 6.04 -12.45 -15.52
N SER A 292 4.82 -12.76 -15.95
CA SER A 292 4.59 -13.16 -17.35
C SER A 292 4.71 -11.97 -18.30
N ARG A 293 5.06 -12.24 -19.55
CA ARG A 293 5.09 -11.22 -20.61
C ARG A 293 3.72 -10.53 -20.77
N GLU A 294 2.65 -11.30 -20.78
CA GLU A 294 1.29 -10.75 -20.87
C GLU A 294 0.97 -9.73 -19.75
N PHE A 295 1.41 -10.04 -18.53
CA PHE A 295 1.22 -9.12 -17.40
C PHE A 295 2.09 -7.86 -17.53
N ALA A 296 3.33 -8.02 -18.02
CA ALA A 296 4.20 -6.89 -18.31
C ALA A 296 3.61 -5.97 -19.39
N ASP A 297 3.02 -6.53 -20.46
CA ASP A 297 2.36 -5.76 -21.53
C ASP A 297 1.14 -4.99 -21.00
N GLU A 298 0.38 -5.56 -20.06
CA GLU A 298 -0.72 -4.85 -19.40
C GLU A 298 -0.21 -3.70 -18.53
N LEU A 299 0.88 -3.88 -17.77
CA LEU A 299 1.50 -2.83 -16.98
C LEU A 299 2.08 -1.71 -17.85
N GLU A 300 2.71 -2.06 -18.98
CA GLU A 300 3.18 -1.07 -19.95
C GLU A 300 2.03 -0.17 -20.41
N LYS A 301 0.91 -0.78 -20.78
CA LYS A 301 -0.24 -0.06 -21.33
C LYS A 301 -1.00 0.76 -20.29
N ARG A 302 -1.26 0.22 -19.10
CA ARG A 302 -2.14 0.84 -18.10
C ARG A 302 -1.40 1.75 -17.13
N TYR A 303 -0.11 1.54 -16.98
CA TYR A 303 0.69 2.22 -15.99
C TYR A 303 1.78 3.08 -16.60
N LEU A 304 2.73 2.50 -17.36
CA LEU A 304 3.88 3.25 -17.85
C LEU A 304 3.53 4.31 -18.88
N SER A 305 2.59 4.03 -19.79
CA SER A 305 2.12 5.03 -20.76
C SER A 305 1.48 6.24 -20.05
N VAL A 306 0.75 6.01 -18.96
CA VAL A 306 0.14 7.09 -18.17
C VAL A 306 1.21 7.88 -17.40
N VAL A 307 2.21 7.19 -16.81
CA VAL A 307 3.34 7.86 -16.18
C VAL A 307 4.09 8.75 -17.17
N GLU A 308 4.37 8.25 -18.39
CA GLU A 308 5.03 9.00 -19.45
C GLU A 308 4.22 10.24 -19.86
N GLU A 309 2.92 10.08 -20.10
CA GLU A 309 2.02 11.17 -20.48
C GLU A 309 1.94 12.27 -19.41
N VAL A 310 1.82 11.88 -18.14
CA VAL A 310 1.54 12.83 -17.06
C VAL A 310 2.81 13.49 -16.52
N THR A 311 3.94 12.77 -16.48
CA THR A 311 5.21 13.31 -15.94
C THR A 311 6.10 13.88 -17.01
N GLY A 312 6.05 13.40 -18.24
CA GLY A 312 7.00 13.70 -19.30
C GLY A 312 8.43 13.17 -19.01
N ASP A 313 8.61 12.38 -17.94
CA ASP A 313 9.92 11.87 -17.54
C ASP A 313 10.26 10.56 -18.27
N THR A 314 10.82 10.69 -19.45
CA THR A 314 11.23 9.55 -20.29
C THR A 314 12.33 8.70 -19.65
N LYS A 315 13.18 9.28 -18.78
CA LYS A 315 14.25 8.53 -18.09
C LYS A 315 13.66 7.61 -17.02
N LEU A 316 12.72 8.12 -16.24
CA LEU A 316 11.99 7.34 -15.26
C LEU A 316 11.27 6.16 -15.93
N VAL A 317 10.53 6.44 -17.00
CA VAL A 317 9.78 5.43 -17.73
C VAL A 317 10.70 4.38 -18.38
N SER A 318 11.84 4.81 -18.94
CA SER A 318 12.84 3.87 -19.48
C SER A 318 13.36 2.93 -18.40
N ARG A 319 13.69 3.45 -17.21
CA ARG A 319 14.11 2.62 -16.07
C ARG A 319 13.04 1.62 -15.67
N TYR A 320 11.78 2.01 -15.60
CA TYR A 320 10.68 1.10 -15.27
C TYR A 320 10.45 0.03 -16.34
N ARG A 321 10.63 0.37 -17.62
CA ARG A 321 10.62 -0.61 -18.72
C ARG A 321 11.74 -1.63 -18.57
N ASP A 322 12.95 -1.16 -18.24
CA ASP A 322 14.09 -2.08 -18.01
C ASP A 322 13.81 -3.03 -16.84
N GLU A 323 13.23 -2.53 -15.74
CA GLU A 323 12.84 -3.36 -14.61
C GLU A 323 11.76 -4.40 -15.01
N LEU A 324 10.76 -4.00 -15.80
CA LEU A 324 9.75 -4.92 -16.33
C LEU A 324 10.38 -6.00 -17.20
N GLN A 325 11.28 -5.63 -18.13
CA GLN A 325 11.95 -6.60 -19.01
C GLN A 325 12.82 -7.58 -18.22
N GLN A 326 13.52 -7.12 -17.18
CA GLN A 326 14.32 -7.96 -16.29
C GLN A 326 13.47 -8.92 -15.44
N ALA A 327 12.24 -8.54 -15.14
CA ALA A 327 11.31 -9.35 -14.36
C ALA A 327 10.57 -10.40 -15.20
N ILE A 328 10.57 -10.29 -16.54
CA ILE A 328 9.91 -11.26 -17.41
C ILE A 328 10.70 -12.57 -17.35
N THR A 329 10.00 -13.65 -16.98
CA THR A 329 10.49 -15.02 -17.22
C THR A 329 9.94 -15.53 -18.53
N GLU A 330 10.81 -16.02 -19.39
CA GLU A 330 10.35 -16.77 -20.56
C GLU A 330 9.63 -18.05 -20.10
N PRO A 331 8.51 -18.40 -20.71
CA PRO A 331 7.87 -19.68 -20.40
C PRO A 331 8.87 -20.82 -20.71
N VAL A 332 9.12 -21.64 -19.70
CA VAL A 332 9.91 -22.89 -19.85
C VAL A 332 9.15 -23.87 -20.72
#